data_3306976e0b94f12b54870f00dee92050
#
_entry.id   3306976e0b94f12b54870f00dee92050
#
_cell.length_a   1.000
_cell.length_b   1.000
_cell.length_c   1.000
_cell.angle_alpha   90.00
_cell.angle_beta   90.00
_cell.angle_gamma   90.00
#
_symmetry.space_group_name_H-M   'P 1'
#
loop_
_entity.id
_entity.type
_entity.pdbx_description
1 polymer ?
#
loop_
_entity_poly.entity_id
_entity_poly.type
_entity_poly.pdbx_seq_one_letter_code
_entity_poly.pdbx_strand_id
1 'polypeptide(L)'
;MKRIYCELHLFDLHQKVYIVDTETGDKECVAIAPMEELPQVISAISNEKDVHHVYLAGNSVLGNAVSEDITSYSKIHYNWNNIIVEVLK
;
A
#
# COMPACT_ATOMS: atom_id res chain seq x y z
N MET A 1 16.02 -3.62 -3.27
CA MET A 1 14.89 -4.09 -2.45
C MET A 1 13.60 -3.40 -2.87
N LYS A 2 12.51 -4.14 -2.92
CA LYS A 2 11.25 -3.60 -3.42
C LYS A 2 10.29 -3.21 -2.31
N ARG A 3 9.50 -2.16 -2.55
CA ARG A 3 8.48 -1.65 -1.63
C ARG A 3 7.21 -1.38 -2.41
N ILE A 4 6.06 -1.51 -1.73
CA ILE A 4 4.80 -1.01 -2.25
C ILE A 4 4.72 0.46 -1.85
N TYR A 5 4.32 1.31 -2.79
CA TYR A 5 4.19 2.75 -2.56
C TYR A 5 2.85 3.24 -3.08
N CYS A 6 2.12 3.96 -2.26
CA CYS A 6 0.85 4.57 -2.64
C CYS A 6 0.78 5.98 -2.10
N GLU A 7 0.52 6.94 -2.97
CA GLU A 7 0.35 8.33 -2.60
C GLU A 7 -1.15 8.64 -2.53
N LEU A 8 -1.61 9.04 -1.36
CA LEU A 8 -3.03 9.23 -1.08
C LEU A 8 -3.44 10.67 -1.33
N HIS A 9 -4.39 10.85 -2.23
CA HIS A 9 -4.93 12.17 -2.60
C HIS A 9 -6.42 12.20 -2.30
N LEU A 10 -6.81 13.09 -1.37
CA LEU A 10 -8.17 13.15 -0.84
C LEU A 10 -9.24 13.36 -1.91
N PHE A 11 -8.93 14.15 -2.93
CA PHE A 11 -9.91 14.53 -3.96
C PHE A 11 -9.85 13.66 -5.22
N ASP A 12 -8.94 12.71 -5.29
CA ASP A 12 -8.87 11.80 -6.42
C ASP A 12 -9.80 10.61 -6.20
N LEU A 13 -10.54 10.23 -7.24
CA LEU A 13 -11.45 9.09 -7.19
C LEU A 13 -10.68 7.78 -7.09
N HIS A 14 -9.49 7.71 -7.67
CA HIS A 14 -8.66 6.50 -7.71
C HIS A 14 -7.25 6.82 -7.28
N GLN A 15 -6.65 5.90 -6.54
CA GLN A 15 -5.28 5.99 -6.07
C GLN A 15 -4.41 5.02 -6.84
N LYS A 16 -3.19 5.42 -7.18
CA LYS A 16 -2.24 4.57 -7.90
C LYS A 16 -1.34 3.86 -6.92
N VAL A 17 -1.16 2.56 -7.13
CA VAL A 17 -0.27 1.73 -6.31
C VAL A 17 0.93 1.33 -7.14
N TYR A 18 2.11 1.56 -6.60
CA TYR A 18 3.38 1.30 -7.27
C TYR A 18 4.21 0.26 -6.54
N ILE A 19 5.03 -0.44 -7.29
CA ILE A 19 6.19 -1.16 -6.75
C ILE A 19 7.41 -0.30 -7.05
N VAL A 20 8.18 0.03 -6.02
CA VAL A 20 9.38 0.85 -6.13
C VAL A 20 10.59 0.01 -5.74
N ASP A 21 11.63 0.04 -6.58
CA ASP A 21 12.92 -0.54 -6.22
C ASP A 21 13.77 0.56 -5.56
N THR A 22 14.08 0.38 -4.28
CA THR A 22 14.79 1.41 -3.51
C THR A 22 16.25 1.56 -3.91
N GLU A 23 16.83 0.57 -4.60
CA GLU A 23 18.23 0.62 -5.03
C GLU A 23 18.39 1.36 -6.37
N THR A 24 17.47 1.13 -7.30
CA THR A 24 17.55 1.74 -8.64
C THR A 24 16.67 2.97 -8.78
N GLY A 25 15.66 3.12 -7.92
CA GLY A 25 14.65 4.17 -8.03
C GLY A 25 13.56 3.88 -9.05
N ASP A 26 13.58 2.72 -9.70
CA ASP A 26 12.56 2.34 -10.66
C ASP A 26 11.19 2.21 -9.97
N LYS A 27 10.16 2.68 -10.66
CA LYS A 27 8.80 2.71 -10.15
C LYS A 27 7.83 2.22 -11.21
N GLU A 28 7.03 1.21 -10.87
CA GLU A 28 6.04 0.63 -11.78
C GLU A 28 4.66 0.70 -11.15
N CYS A 29 3.69 1.27 -11.87
CA CYS A 29 2.31 1.27 -11.42
C CYS A 29 1.70 -0.11 -11.66
N VAL A 30 1.30 -0.77 -10.57
CA VAL A 30 0.78 -2.14 -10.62
C VAL A 30 -0.71 -2.22 -10.40
N ALA A 31 -1.33 -1.14 -9.90
CA ALA A 31 -2.78 -1.11 -9.71
C ALA A 31 -3.28 0.32 -9.58
N ILE A 32 -4.56 0.50 -9.87
CA ILE A 32 -5.30 1.74 -9.64
C ILE A 32 -6.60 1.32 -8.97
N ALA A 33 -6.91 1.89 -7.81
CA ALA A 33 -8.09 1.49 -7.05
C ALA A 33 -8.67 2.68 -6.27
N PRO A 34 -10.00 2.67 -6.04
CA PRO A 34 -10.59 3.67 -5.15
C PRO A 34 -10.09 3.47 -3.71
N MET A 35 -10.16 4.52 -2.91
CA MET A 35 -9.61 4.54 -1.55
C MET A 35 -10.10 3.38 -0.70
N GLU A 36 -11.39 3.08 -0.76
CA GLU A 36 -12.01 2.02 0.06
C GLU A 36 -11.57 0.61 -0.33
N GLU A 37 -11.01 0.44 -1.52
CA GLU A 37 -10.51 -0.87 -1.97
C GLU A 37 -9.00 -1.03 -1.77
N LEU A 38 -8.30 0.02 -1.36
CA LEU A 38 -6.85 -0.03 -1.19
C LEU A 38 -6.36 -1.13 -0.24
N PRO A 39 -6.99 -1.34 0.92
CA PRO A 39 -6.53 -2.42 1.81
C PRO A 39 -6.54 -3.78 1.14
N GLN A 40 -7.61 -4.09 0.42
CA GLN A 40 -7.75 -5.34 -0.33
C GLN A 40 -6.70 -5.44 -1.43
N VAL A 41 -6.55 -4.39 -2.22
CA VAL A 41 -5.64 -4.37 -3.37
C VAL A 41 -4.18 -4.45 -2.92
N ILE A 42 -3.79 -3.65 -1.93
CA ILE A 42 -2.41 -3.64 -1.44
C ILE A 42 -2.05 -4.97 -0.79
N SER A 43 -2.96 -5.56 -0.02
CA SER A 43 -2.73 -6.87 0.59
C SER A 43 -2.55 -7.96 -0.46
N ALA A 44 -3.36 -7.93 -1.52
CA ALA A 44 -3.26 -8.89 -2.62
C ALA A 44 -1.93 -8.73 -3.37
N ILE A 45 -1.51 -7.51 -3.66
CA ILE A 45 -0.23 -7.23 -4.32
C ILE A 45 0.93 -7.71 -3.45
N SER A 46 0.88 -7.41 -2.16
CA SER A 46 1.90 -7.83 -1.21
C SER A 46 2.06 -9.35 -1.20
N ASN A 47 0.94 -10.06 -1.17
CA ASN A 47 0.95 -11.53 -1.19
C ASN A 47 1.46 -12.07 -2.52
N GLU A 48 0.97 -11.55 -3.64
CA GLU A 48 1.33 -12.03 -4.98
C GLU A 48 2.80 -11.78 -5.31
N LYS A 49 3.30 -10.58 -4.98
CA LYS A 49 4.66 -10.15 -5.34
C LYS A 49 5.70 -10.43 -4.25
N ASP A 50 5.28 -10.94 -3.10
CA ASP A 50 6.15 -11.18 -1.94
C ASP A 50 6.88 -9.90 -1.51
N VAL A 51 6.16 -8.79 -1.48
CA VAL A 51 6.65 -7.48 -1.04
C VAL A 51 5.85 -7.06 0.19
N HIS A 52 6.51 -6.99 1.34
CA HIS A 52 5.80 -6.84 2.62
C HIS A 52 5.94 -5.46 3.27
N HIS A 53 6.68 -4.57 2.65
CA HIS A 53 6.89 -3.23 3.17
C HIS A 53 6.10 -2.23 2.31
N VAL A 54 5.20 -1.48 2.94
CA VAL A 54 4.29 -0.55 2.28
C VAL A 54 4.54 0.86 2.79
N TYR A 55 4.69 1.80 1.88
CA TYR A 55 4.77 3.23 2.18
C TYR A 55 3.49 3.92 1.71
N LEU A 56 2.84 4.64 2.62
CA LEU A 56 1.69 5.48 2.32
C LEU A 56 2.10 6.94 2.48
N ALA A 57 1.99 7.70 1.41
CA ALA A 57 2.39 9.11 1.38
C ALA A 57 1.20 10.01 1.04
N GLY A 58 1.42 11.30 1.04
CA GLY A 58 0.45 12.31 0.66
C GLY A 58 -0.31 12.85 1.86
N ASN A 59 -1.38 12.19 2.26
CA ASN A 59 -2.22 12.65 3.39
C ASN A 59 -2.03 11.71 4.59
N SER A 60 -1.45 12.23 5.68
CA SER A 60 -1.14 11.40 6.84
C SER A 60 -2.37 10.91 7.61
N VAL A 61 -3.45 11.67 7.61
CA VAL A 61 -4.71 11.25 8.26
C VAL A 61 -5.31 10.07 7.52
N LEU A 62 -5.40 10.16 6.19
CA LEU A 62 -5.84 9.05 5.35
C LEU A 62 -4.87 7.87 5.46
N GLY A 63 -3.56 8.15 5.48
CA GLY A 63 -2.54 7.13 5.61
C GLY A 63 -2.70 6.30 6.87
N ASN A 64 -2.96 6.93 8.00
CA ASN A 64 -3.17 6.22 9.25
C ASN A 64 -4.39 5.30 9.19
N ALA A 65 -5.50 5.78 8.63
CA ALA A 65 -6.72 4.98 8.49
C ALA A 65 -6.50 3.79 7.54
N VAL A 66 -5.89 4.04 6.39
CA VAL A 66 -5.61 2.99 5.40
C VAL A 66 -4.60 1.98 5.96
N SER A 67 -3.61 2.43 6.72
CA SER A 67 -2.62 1.56 7.35
C SER A 67 -3.27 0.55 8.28
N GLU A 68 -4.19 0.99 9.13
CA GLU A 68 -4.93 0.10 10.03
C GLU A 68 -5.74 -0.92 9.24
N ASP A 69 -6.41 -0.47 8.19
CA ASP A 69 -7.24 -1.34 7.35
C ASP A 69 -6.40 -2.36 6.58
N ILE A 70 -5.23 -1.98 6.07
CA ILE A 70 -4.31 -2.91 5.40
C ILE A 70 -3.88 -4.00 6.36
N THR A 71 -3.47 -3.62 7.56
CA THR A 71 -3.00 -4.57 8.57
C THR A 71 -4.10 -5.54 8.96
N SER A 72 -5.32 -5.03 9.20
CA SER A 72 -6.47 -5.85 9.56
C SER A 72 -6.87 -6.81 8.43
N TYR A 73 -6.92 -6.29 7.20
CA TYR A 73 -7.31 -7.09 6.04
C TYR A 73 -6.31 -8.22 5.78
N SER A 74 -5.01 -7.93 5.83
CA SER A 74 -3.95 -8.92 5.62
C SER A 74 -4.00 -10.02 6.67
N LYS A 75 -4.26 -9.65 7.92
CA LYS A 75 -4.34 -10.59 9.03
C LYS A 75 -5.52 -11.55 8.85
N ILE A 76 -6.67 -11.03 8.44
CA ILE A 76 -7.90 -11.82 8.30
C ILE A 76 -7.85 -12.72 7.07
N HIS A 77 -7.42 -12.18 5.93
CA HIS A 77 -7.53 -12.86 4.64
C HIS A 77 -6.30 -13.65 4.24
N TYR A 78 -5.12 -13.29 4.74
CA TYR A 78 -3.86 -13.93 4.37
C TYR A 78 -3.12 -14.54 5.56
N ASN A 79 -3.69 -14.45 6.75
CA ASN A 79 -3.05 -14.92 8.00
C ASN A 79 -1.63 -14.33 8.14
N TRP A 80 -1.48 -13.06 7.85
CA TRP A 80 -0.19 -12.42 7.65
C TRP A 80 0.15 -11.47 8.79
N ASN A 81 1.24 -11.74 9.47
CA ASN A 81 1.68 -10.93 10.61
C ASN A 81 2.91 -10.09 10.31
N ASN A 82 3.45 -10.17 9.08
CA ASN A 82 4.73 -9.54 8.75
C ASN A 82 4.63 -8.37 7.77
N ILE A 83 3.42 -7.92 7.44
CA ILE A 83 3.29 -6.73 6.61
C ILE A 83 3.62 -5.50 7.46
N ILE A 84 4.49 -4.64 6.95
CA ILE A 84 4.93 -3.42 7.62
C ILE A 84 4.43 -2.23 6.82
N VAL A 85 3.65 -1.36 7.45
CA VAL A 85 3.11 -0.18 6.79
C VAL A 85 3.68 1.07 7.47
N GLU A 86 4.35 1.91 6.68
CA GLU A 86 4.85 3.19 7.15
C GLU A 86 4.07 4.32 6.51
N VAL A 87 3.61 5.25 7.33
CA VAL A 87 2.93 6.45 6.88
C VAL A 87 3.95 7.58 6.81
N LEU A 88 4.20 8.04 5.59
CA LEU A 88 5.18 9.11 5.35
C LEU A 88 4.54 10.47 5.57
N LYS A 89 5.24 11.34 6.24
CA LYS A 89 4.75 12.68 6.54
C LYS A 89 5.25 13.73 5.55
#